data_0f6b5e960427ae8e06b7ac330e13549f
#
_entry.id   0f6b5e960427ae8e06b7ac330e13549f
#
_cell.length_a   1.000
_cell.length_b   1.000
_cell.length_c   1.000
_cell.angle_alpha   90.00
_cell.angle_beta   90.00
_cell.angle_gamma   90.00
#
_symmetry.space_group_name_H-M   'P 1'
#
loop_
_entity.id
_entity.type
_entity.pdbx_description
1 polymer ?
#
loop_
_entity_poly.entity_id
_entity_poly.type
_entity_poly.pdbx_seq_one_letter_code
_entity_poly.pdbx_strand_id
1 'polypeptide(L)'
;MFRWGVFGDWMMVDLTGYYTHLDNALVRRAFSINGQDSILYDGELSKVLALQNAAFVRIIGLQAALEIKLPLNLTFSSRLNIQKGTEETDDGSQSPSRHAPPTFGVSRLEYKKEKLTVQLFSEYSGGFSFEELPLEERGKPELYAIDADGNPYSPSWTTLNIKGLYQAQKHLSISLGLENITDVRFRSYSSGIAAPGRNFIIGLLANF
;
A
#
# COMPACT_ATOMS: atom_id res chain seq x y z
N MET A 1 12.10 16.96 2.53
CA MET A 1 12.40 15.87 1.57
C MET A 1 13.89 15.88 1.30
N PHE A 2 14.56 14.74 1.42
CA PHE A 2 15.98 14.55 1.09
C PHE A 2 16.08 13.38 0.12
N ARG A 3 16.84 13.53 -0.96
CA ARG A 3 17.08 12.50 -1.96
C ARG A 3 18.57 12.30 -2.15
N TRP A 4 19.00 11.05 -2.19
CA TRP A 4 20.36 10.64 -2.50
C TRP A 4 20.32 9.48 -3.50
N GLY A 5 21.20 9.49 -4.49
CA GLY A 5 21.26 8.45 -5.50
C GLY A 5 22.67 8.24 -6.00
N VAL A 6 22.99 7.00 -6.35
CA VAL A 6 24.17 6.61 -7.10
C VAL A 6 23.70 6.04 -8.43
N PHE A 7 24.19 6.61 -9.51
CA PHE A 7 23.82 6.20 -10.86
C PHE A 7 25.08 5.76 -11.58
N GLY A 8 25.14 4.51 -11.97
CA GLY A 8 26.20 3.92 -12.75
C GLY A 8 25.62 3.13 -13.93
N ASP A 9 26.48 2.72 -14.85
CA ASP A 9 26.06 2.00 -16.07
C ASP A 9 25.38 0.65 -15.75
N TRP A 10 25.73 0.03 -14.64
CA TRP A 10 25.25 -1.29 -14.25
C TRP A 10 24.37 -1.30 -12.98
N MET A 11 24.40 -0.22 -12.18
CA MET A 11 23.65 -0.12 -10.93
C MET A 11 23.10 1.29 -10.73
N MET A 12 21.84 1.36 -10.25
CA MET A 12 21.20 2.57 -9.78
C MET A 12 20.66 2.33 -8.36
N VAL A 13 20.97 3.24 -7.45
CA VAL A 13 20.36 3.30 -6.12
C VAL A 13 19.76 4.69 -5.93
N ASP A 14 18.51 4.75 -5.51
CA ASP A 14 17.82 6.00 -5.19
C ASP A 14 17.20 5.87 -3.79
N LEU A 15 17.55 6.78 -2.90
CA LEU A 15 17.02 6.86 -1.54
C LEU A 15 16.38 8.23 -1.33
N THR A 16 15.12 8.24 -0.95
CA THR A 16 14.37 9.46 -0.67
C THR A 16 13.79 9.40 0.73
N GLY A 17 14.33 10.22 1.64
CA GLY A 17 13.73 10.49 2.94
C GLY A 17 12.75 11.65 2.86
N TYR A 18 11.60 11.54 3.54
CA TYR A 18 10.63 12.62 3.59
C TYR A 18 10.02 12.77 4.99
N TYR A 19 9.62 13.98 5.27
CA TYR A 19 8.86 14.34 6.44
C TYR A 19 7.69 15.22 6.02
N THR A 20 6.51 14.85 6.43
CA THR A 20 5.28 15.64 6.23
C THR A 20 4.72 16.03 7.57
N HIS A 21 4.42 17.29 7.72
CA HIS A 21 3.71 17.84 8.87
C HIS A 21 2.49 18.62 8.36
N LEU A 22 1.34 18.25 8.83
CA LEU A 22 0.08 18.92 8.54
C LEU A 22 -0.50 19.41 9.86
N ASP A 23 -0.64 20.74 9.99
CA ASP A 23 -1.36 21.37 11.07
C ASP A 23 -2.78 21.70 10.66
N ASN A 24 -3.69 21.74 11.63
CA ASN A 24 -5.08 22.10 11.41
C ASN A 24 -5.77 21.20 10.37
N ALA A 25 -5.48 19.90 10.41
CA ALA A 25 -6.16 18.93 9.56
C ALA A 25 -7.67 18.95 9.84
N LEU A 26 -8.47 18.95 8.76
CA LEU A 26 -9.92 18.78 8.86
C LEU A 26 -10.23 17.33 9.21
N VAL A 27 -10.72 17.12 10.41
CA VAL A 27 -11.13 15.81 10.91
C VAL A 27 -12.56 15.84 11.40
N ARG A 28 -13.24 14.68 11.35
CA ARG A 28 -14.56 14.53 11.97
C ARG A 28 -14.35 14.20 13.44
N ARG A 29 -14.76 15.11 14.31
CA ARG A 29 -14.72 14.91 15.76
C ARG A 29 -16.10 14.85 16.35
N ALA A 30 -16.22 14.21 17.51
CA ALA A 30 -17.41 14.25 18.32
C ALA A 30 -17.83 15.72 18.55
N PHE A 31 -19.10 15.99 18.37
CA PHE A 31 -19.69 17.30 18.57
C PHE A 31 -21.01 17.15 19.27
N SER A 32 -21.51 18.23 19.90
CA SER A 32 -22.83 18.22 20.51
C SER A 32 -23.73 19.26 19.85
N ILE A 33 -24.97 18.87 19.57
CA ILE A 33 -26.04 19.78 19.15
C ILE A 33 -26.98 19.95 20.33
N ASN A 34 -27.16 21.18 20.80
CA ASN A 34 -27.97 21.50 21.98
C ASN A 34 -27.57 20.71 23.24
N GLY A 35 -26.25 20.43 23.40
CA GLY A 35 -25.74 19.68 24.55
C GLY A 35 -25.89 18.15 24.42
N GLN A 36 -26.39 17.65 23.32
CA GLN A 36 -26.53 16.20 23.04
C GLN A 36 -25.42 15.74 22.08
N ASP A 37 -24.70 14.71 22.45
CA ASP A 37 -23.66 14.04 21.64
C ASP A 37 -24.22 13.02 20.65
N SER A 38 -25.49 12.66 20.82
CA SER A 38 -26.24 11.73 19.98
C SER A 38 -27.66 12.20 19.78
N ILE A 39 -28.18 12.10 18.58
CA ILE A 39 -29.55 12.52 18.21
C ILE A 39 -30.27 11.37 17.51
N LEU A 40 -31.59 11.36 17.60
CA LEU A 40 -32.40 10.44 16.81
C LEU A 40 -32.45 10.96 15.37
N TYR A 41 -31.88 10.20 14.44
CA TYR A 41 -31.87 10.50 13.03
C TYR A 41 -32.36 9.29 12.24
N ASP A 42 -33.38 9.49 11.42
CA ASP A 42 -34.04 8.44 10.62
C ASP A 42 -34.45 7.18 11.43
N GLY A 43 -34.89 7.40 12.68
CA GLY A 43 -35.34 6.33 13.58
C GLY A 43 -34.25 5.64 14.38
N GLU A 44 -32.96 6.00 14.16
CA GLU A 44 -31.80 5.43 14.86
C GLU A 44 -31.08 6.50 15.70
N LEU A 45 -30.55 6.09 16.87
CA LEU A 45 -29.71 6.95 17.67
C LEU A 45 -28.33 7.09 17.03
N SER A 46 -28.09 8.25 16.43
CA SER A 46 -26.88 8.55 15.67
C SER A 46 -25.96 9.50 16.42
N LYS A 47 -24.66 9.19 16.47
CA LYS A 47 -23.64 10.04 17.08
C LYS A 47 -23.44 11.32 16.26
N VAL A 48 -23.38 12.46 16.94
CA VAL A 48 -23.15 13.76 16.30
C VAL A 48 -21.66 13.96 16.08
N LEU A 49 -21.27 14.20 14.81
CA LEU A 49 -19.90 14.51 14.40
C LEU A 49 -19.88 15.85 13.65
N ALA A 50 -18.86 16.64 13.87
CA ALA A 50 -18.60 17.86 13.10
C ALA A 50 -17.19 17.86 12.51
N LEU A 51 -17.04 18.51 11.36
CA LEU A 51 -15.71 18.82 10.79
C LEU A 51 -15.06 19.92 11.62
N GLN A 52 -13.85 19.65 12.11
CA GLN A 52 -13.10 20.59 12.95
C GLN A 52 -11.64 20.69 12.45
N ASN A 53 -11.07 21.90 12.52
CA ASN A 53 -9.65 22.15 12.32
C ASN A 53 -8.93 21.91 13.64
N ALA A 54 -8.47 20.71 13.88
CA ALA A 54 -8.10 20.41 15.26
C ALA A 54 -6.91 19.48 15.43
N ALA A 55 -6.41 18.88 14.37
CA ALA A 55 -5.40 17.84 14.53
C ALA A 55 -4.12 18.17 13.78
N PHE A 56 -3.01 17.64 14.28
CA PHE A 56 -1.81 17.53 13.48
C PHE A 56 -1.65 16.09 12.96
N VAL A 57 -1.02 15.98 11.79
CA VAL A 57 -0.55 14.70 11.25
C VAL A 57 0.93 14.84 10.92
N ARG A 58 1.73 13.89 11.38
CA ARG A 58 3.17 13.80 11.07
C ARG A 58 3.44 12.46 10.42
N ILE A 59 4.11 12.49 9.27
CA ILE A 59 4.54 11.28 8.58
C ILE A 59 6.03 11.41 8.30
N ILE A 60 6.80 10.40 8.70
CA ILE A 60 8.19 10.22 8.32
C ILE A 60 8.30 8.97 7.47
N GLY A 61 9.05 9.04 6.37
CA GLY A 61 9.20 7.88 5.51
C GLY A 61 10.51 7.86 4.74
N LEU A 62 10.81 6.67 4.24
CA LEU A 62 11.94 6.36 3.38
C LEU A 62 11.43 5.56 2.18
N GLN A 63 11.76 6.04 0.99
CA GLN A 63 11.60 5.29 -0.25
C GLN A 63 12.98 4.88 -0.75
N ALA A 64 13.13 3.60 -1.06
CA ALA A 64 14.35 3.05 -1.63
C ALA A 64 14.05 2.39 -2.97
N ALA A 65 14.87 2.68 -3.97
CA ALA A 65 14.85 1.99 -5.26
C ALA A 65 16.25 1.49 -5.59
N LEU A 66 16.31 0.26 -6.07
CA LEU A 66 17.52 -0.40 -6.53
C LEU A 66 17.27 -0.97 -7.93
N GLU A 67 18.18 -0.76 -8.85
CA GLU A 67 18.22 -1.44 -10.15
C GLU A 67 19.64 -1.92 -10.40
N ILE A 68 19.77 -3.17 -10.81
CA ILE A 68 21.06 -3.81 -11.14
C ILE A 68 20.93 -4.51 -12.49
N LYS A 69 21.77 -4.12 -13.45
CA LYS A 69 21.93 -4.84 -14.72
C LYS A 69 22.86 -6.01 -14.51
N LEU A 70 22.37 -7.19 -14.74
CA LEU A 70 23.08 -8.45 -14.59
C LEU A 70 23.50 -9.00 -15.95
N PRO A 71 24.45 -9.95 -16.01
CA PRO A 71 24.74 -10.68 -17.25
C PRO A 71 23.49 -11.36 -17.82
N LEU A 72 23.57 -11.85 -19.06
CA LEU A 72 22.54 -12.63 -19.75
C LEU A 72 21.23 -11.86 -19.99
N ASN A 73 21.28 -10.55 -20.18
CA ASN A 73 20.12 -9.67 -20.41
C ASN A 73 19.13 -9.66 -19.24
N LEU A 74 19.59 -9.85 -18.02
CA LEU A 74 18.81 -9.79 -16.81
C LEU A 74 18.94 -8.41 -16.16
N THR A 75 17.84 -7.93 -15.60
CA THR A 75 17.79 -6.74 -14.74
C THR A 75 17.04 -7.08 -13.48
N PHE A 76 17.68 -6.90 -12.33
CA PHE A 76 16.99 -6.94 -11.03
C PHE A 76 16.59 -5.53 -10.64
N SER A 77 15.35 -5.34 -10.19
CA SER A 77 14.88 -4.09 -9.61
C SER A 77 14.07 -4.34 -8.33
N SER A 78 14.23 -3.45 -7.37
CA SER A 78 13.44 -3.49 -6.13
C SER A 78 13.06 -2.09 -5.71
N ARG A 79 11.82 -1.92 -5.25
CA ARG A 79 11.32 -0.68 -4.65
C ARG A 79 10.68 -1.00 -3.32
N LEU A 80 11.05 -0.22 -2.32
CA LEU A 80 10.58 -0.37 -0.95
C LEU A 80 10.11 0.98 -0.43
N ASN A 81 8.97 0.99 0.25
CA ASN A 81 8.48 2.15 0.97
C ASN A 81 8.28 1.78 2.44
N ILE A 82 8.93 2.54 3.32
CA ILE A 82 8.81 2.42 4.77
C ILE A 82 8.31 3.76 5.28
N GLN A 83 7.25 3.75 6.07
CA GLN A 83 6.74 4.98 6.65
C GLN A 83 6.12 4.74 8.03
N LYS A 84 6.13 5.80 8.82
CA LYS A 84 5.44 5.85 10.11
C LYS A 84 4.72 7.19 10.21
N GLY A 85 3.45 7.12 10.54
CA GLY A 85 2.61 8.29 10.77
C GLY A 85 2.12 8.34 12.20
N THR A 86 1.94 9.56 12.71
CA THR A 86 1.28 9.84 13.98
C THR A 86 0.27 10.95 13.76
N GLU A 87 -0.91 10.82 14.32
CA GLU A 87 -1.96 11.83 14.28
C GLU A 87 -2.50 12.09 15.67
N GLU A 88 -3.00 13.29 15.88
CA GLU A 88 -3.70 13.66 17.11
C GLU A 88 -5.14 13.18 17.01
N THR A 89 -5.61 12.54 18.07
CA THR A 89 -6.98 12.06 18.21
C THR A 89 -7.89 13.12 18.79
N ASP A 90 -9.18 12.82 18.88
CA ASP A 90 -10.23 13.74 19.37
C ASP A 90 -10.01 14.24 20.79
N ASP A 91 -9.39 13.44 21.64
CA ASP A 91 -9.10 13.75 23.04
C ASP A 91 -7.72 14.41 23.25
N GLY A 92 -7.00 14.72 22.15
CA GLY A 92 -5.66 15.29 22.20
C GLY A 92 -4.55 14.26 22.41
N SER A 93 -4.86 12.98 22.52
CA SER A 93 -3.87 11.90 22.55
C SER A 93 -3.27 11.65 21.17
N GLN A 94 -2.26 10.80 21.09
CA GLN A 94 -1.63 10.44 19.82
C GLN A 94 -1.95 9.01 19.44
N SER A 95 -2.21 8.81 18.16
CA SER A 95 -2.45 7.52 17.52
C SER A 95 -1.54 7.33 16.31
N PRO A 96 -1.21 6.10 15.91
CA PRO A 96 -0.69 5.87 14.57
C PRO A 96 -1.61 6.49 13.53
N SER A 97 -1.05 7.08 12.47
CA SER A 97 -1.86 7.71 11.43
C SER A 97 -2.50 6.68 10.53
N ARG A 98 -3.81 6.81 10.33
CA ARG A 98 -4.61 5.94 9.47
C ARG A 98 -4.11 5.87 8.03
N HIS A 99 -3.51 6.93 7.53
CA HIS A 99 -3.04 7.03 6.14
C HIS A 99 -1.56 6.65 5.94
N ALA A 100 -0.92 6.10 6.97
CA ALA A 100 0.43 5.56 6.87
C ALA A 100 0.38 4.02 6.82
N PRO A 101 0.28 3.40 5.61
CA PRO A 101 0.24 1.95 5.49
C PRO A 101 1.52 1.28 6.00
N PRO A 102 1.49 -0.04 6.28
CA PRO A 102 2.68 -0.81 6.60
C PRO A 102 3.74 -0.71 5.50
N THR A 103 4.97 -1.11 5.80
CA THR A 103 6.02 -1.26 4.79
C THR A 103 5.52 -2.08 3.61
N PHE A 104 5.73 -1.60 2.38
CA PHE A 104 5.35 -2.31 1.17
C PHE A 104 6.39 -2.15 0.08
N GLY A 105 6.36 -3.06 -0.89
CA GLY A 105 7.31 -3.00 -1.97
C GLY A 105 7.03 -3.99 -3.10
N VAL A 106 7.88 -3.90 -4.11
CA VAL A 106 7.92 -4.81 -5.25
C VAL A 106 9.37 -5.10 -5.61
N SER A 107 9.68 -6.38 -5.83
CA SER A 107 10.97 -6.83 -6.34
C SER A 107 10.76 -7.60 -7.63
N ARG A 108 11.59 -7.34 -8.65
CA ARG A 108 11.40 -7.88 -9.99
C ARG A 108 12.73 -8.34 -10.57
N LEU A 109 12.71 -9.49 -11.22
CA LEU A 109 13.75 -9.97 -12.12
C LEU A 109 13.20 -9.98 -13.54
N GLU A 110 13.77 -9.17 -14.40
CA GLU A 110 13.41 -9.04 -15.81
C GLU A 110 14.48 -9.68 -16.69
N TYR A 111 14.06 -10.52 -17.60
CA TYR A 111 14.85 -10.97 -18.75
C TYR A 111 14.31 -10.29 -20.00
N LYS A 112 15.20 -9.62 -20.76
CA LYS A 112 14.80 -8.93 -21.99
C LYS A 112 15.80 -9.24 -23.12
N LYS A 113 15.31 -9.90 -24.16
CA LYS A 113 16.11 -10.17 -25.37
C LYS A 113 15.25 -10.02 -26.61
N GLU A 114 15.67 -9.15 -27.53
CA GLU A 114 15.00 -8.89 -28.80
C GLU A 114 13.50 -8.60 -28.64
N LYS A 115 12.66 -9.52 -29.04
CA LYS A 115 11.19 -9.40 -29.02
C LYS A 115 10.53 -9.94 -27.76
N LEU A 116 11.30 -10.56 -26.86
CA LEU A 116 10.79 -11.22 -25.66
C LEU A 116 11.23 -10.47 -24.40
N THR A 117 10.24 -10.18 -23.55
CA THR A 117 10.47 -9.73 -22.17
C THR A 117 9.73 -10.68 -21.24
N VAL A 118 10.43 -11.20 -20.23
CA VAL A 118 9.83 -12.02 -19.15
C VAL A 118 10.16 -11.39 -17.82
N GLN A 119 9.17 -11.25 -16.96
CA GLN A 119 9.31 -10.68 -15.63
C GLN A 119 8.81 -11.68 -14.60
N LEU A 120 9.63 -12.00 -13.63
CA LEU A 120 9.25 -12.66 -12.38
C LEU A 120 9.26 -11.57 -11.29
N PHE A 121 8.15 -11.39 -10.58
CA PHE A 121 8.08 -10.33 -9.59
C PHE A 121 7.28 -10.76 -8.36
N SER A 122 7.65 -10.18 -7.24
CA SER A 122 6.98 -10.33 -5.95
C SER A 122 6.49 -8.98 -5.48
N GLU A 123 5.24 -8.92 -5.09
CA GLU A 123 4.64 -7.78 -4.38
C GLU A 123 4.41 -8.19 -2.93
N TYR A 124 4.71 -7.28 -2.01
CA TYR A 124 4.61 -7.58 -0.59
C TYR A 124 4.19 -6.37 0.23
N SER A 125 3.54 -6.64 1.33
CA SER A 125 3.19 -5.68 2.37
C SER A 125 3.47 -6.29 3.74
N GLY A 126 4.03 -5.49 4.63
CA GLY A 126 4.07 -5.78 6.06
C GLY A 126 2.68 -5.81 6.66
N GLY A 127 2.60 -6.25 7.90
CA GLY A 127 1.39 -6.20 8.69
C GLY A 127 1.43 -5.12 9.75
N PHE A 128 0.31 -4.97 10.46
CA PHE A 128 0.21 -4.24 11.71
C PHE A 128 -0.43 -5.13 12.76
N SER A 129 0.17 -5.18 13.95
CA SER A 129 -0.48 -5.74 15.14
C SER A 129 -1.66 -4.87 15.58
N PHE A 130 -2.44 -5.33 16.55
CA PHE A 130 -3.51 -4.54 17.13
C PHE A 130 -3.01 -3.19 17.69
N GLU A 131 -1.86 -3.19 18.37
CA GLU A 131 -1.28 -1.99 18.97
C GLU A 131 -0.76 -0.99 17.92
N GLU A 132 -0.37 -1.49 16.75
CA GLU A 132 0.12 -0.67 15.63
C GLU A 132 -1.03 -0.11 14.78
N LEU A 133 -2.24 -0.69 14.87
CA LEU A 133 -3.40 -0.14 14.19
C LEU A 133 -3.81 1.21 14.78
N PRO A 134 -4.18 2.19 13.93
CA PRO A 134 -4.81 3.42 14.37
C PRO A 134 -6.06 3.16 15.21
N LEU A 135 -6.32 4.00 16.21
CA LEU A 135 -7.46 3.82 17.12
C LEU A 135 -8.80 3.70 16.39
N GLU A 136 -8.99 4.52 15.34
CA GLU A 136 -10.20 4.45 14.53
C GLU A 136 -10.34 3.15 13.74
N GLU A 137 -9.23 2.52 13.36
CA GLU A 137 -9.23 1.28 12.59
C GLU A 137 -9.50 0.05 13.48
N ARG A 138 -9.16 0.12 14.77
CA ARG A 138 -9.48 -0.95 15.75
C ARG A 138 -10.98 -1.18 15.92
N GLY A 139 -11.80 -0.18 15.63
CA GLY A 139 -13.26 -0.27 15.68
C GLY A 139 -13.90 -0.84 14.41
N LYS A 140 -13.12 -1.35 13.44
CA LYS A 140 -13.60 -1.83 12.14
C LYS A 140 -13.18 -3.28 11.87
N PRO A 141 -13.64 -4.25 12.69
CA PRO A 141 -13.21 -5.64 12.57
C PRO A 141 -13.52 -6.27 11.20
N GLU A 142 -14.49 -5.74 10.46
CA GLU A 142 -14.85 -6.20 9.11
C GLU A 142 -13.75 -5.98 8.07
N LEU A 143 -12.85 -5.02 8.31
CA LEU A 143 -11.74 -4.71 7.41
C LEU A 143 -10.51 -5.59 7.66
N TYR A 144 -10.38 -6.18 8.84
CA TYR A 144 -9.15 -6.81 9.35
C TYR A 144 -9.32 -8.30 9.63
N ALA A 145 -8.21 -8.99 9.81
CA ALA A 145 -8.21 -10.31 10.39
C ALA A 145 -8.33 -10.21 11.91
N ILE A 146 -8.76 -11.30 12.54
CA ILE A 146 -8.89 -11.38 14.01
C ILE A 146 -7.82 -12.35 14.52
N ASP A 147 -7.07 -11.95 15.53
CA ASP A 147 -6.07 -12.77 16.20
C ASP A 147 -6.70 -13.76 17.21
N ALA A 148 -5.88 -14.52 17.89
CA ALA A 148 -6.34 -15.51 18.88
C ALA A 148 -6.99 -14.89 20.12
N ASP A 149 -6.67 -13.64 20.41
CA ASP A 149 -7.22 -12.88 21.56
C ASP A 149 -8.49 -12.08 21.18
N GLY A 150 -8.91 -12.18 19.91
CA GLY A 150 -10.10 -11.50 19.41
C GLY A 150 -9.83 -10.08 18.92
N ASN A 151 -8.58 -9.67 18.78
CA ASN A 151 -8.22 -8.32 18.34
C ASN A 151 -8.05 -8.23 16.81
N PRO A 152 -8.49 -7.13 16.17
CA PRO A 152 -8.24 -6.90 14.75
C PRO A 152 -6.75 -6.62 14.50
N TYR A 153 -6.24 -7.16 13.40
CA TYR A 153 -4.87 -6.90 12.92
C TYR A 153 -4.81 -6.96 11.40
N SER A 154 -3.80 -6.30 10.81
CA SER A 154 -3.56 -6.36 9.37
C SER A 154 -2.47 -7.39 9.08
N PRO A 155 -2.77 -8.54 8.46
CA PRO A 155 -1.76 -9.54 8.12
C PRO A 155 -0.76 -9.01 7.09
N SER A 156 0.50 -9.42 7.21
CA SER A 156 1.46 -9.29 6.12
C SER A 156 1.13 -10.27 5.00
N TRP A 157 1.52 -9.92 3.78
CA TRP A 157 1.33 -10.79 2.63
C TRP A 157 2.43 -10.61 1.59
N THR A 158 2.63 -11.64 0.79
CA THR A 158 3.57 -11.66 -0.33
C THR A 158 2.98 -12.48 -1.46
N THR A 159 2.95 -11.94 -2.67
CA THR A 159 2.55 -12.66 -3.88
C THR A 159 3.76 -12.89 -4.77
N LEU A 160 3.72 -13.96 -5.55
CA LEU A 160 4.67 -14.26 -6.63
C LEU A 160 3.93 -14.24 -7.96
N ASN A 161 4.49 -13.58 -8.94
CA ASN A 161 3.85 -13.28 -10.21
C ASN A 161 4.84 -13.48 -11.35
N ILE A 162 4.37 -13.93 -12.51
CA ILE A 162 5.16 -13.99 -13.75
C ILE A 162 4.39 -13.34 -14.90
N LYS A 163 5.09 -12.58 -15.73
CA LYS A 163 4.53 -11.95 -16.92
C LYS A 163 5.50 -12.06 -18.10
N GLY A 164 4.98 -12.46 -19.24
CA GLY A 164 5.68 -12.47 -20.51
C GLY A 164 5.08 -11.47 -21.48
N LEU A 165 5.92 -10.77 -22.23
CA LEU A 165 5.54 -9.91 -23.35
C LEU A 165 6.34 -10.36 -24.58
N TYR A 166 5.64 -10.65 -25.67
CA TYR A 166 6.24 -11.01 -26.95
C TYR A 166 5.77 -10.08 -28.06
N GLN A 167 6.71 -9.41 -28.72
CA GLN A 167 6.44 -8.58 -29.89
C GLN A 167 6.37 -9.47 -31.14
N ALA A 168 5.17 -9.98 -31.45
CA ALA A 168 4.97 -10.92 -32.57
C ALA A 168 5.28 -10.25 -33.91
N GLN A 169 4.82 -8.98 -34.10
CA GLN A 169 5.07 -8.18 -35.29
C GLN A 169 5.35 -6.72 -34.89
N LYS A 170 5.78 -5.89 -35.85
CA LYS A 170 6.05 -4.48 -35.60
C LYS A 170 4.88 -3.75 -34.91
N HIS A 171 3.67 -4.15 -35.23
CA HIS A 171 2.45 -3.53 -34.74
C HIS A 171 1.62 -4.40 -33.80
N LEU A 172 2.11 -5.60 -33.43
CA LEU A 172 1.37 -6.55 -32.59
C LEU A 172 2.25 -7.10 -31.46
N SER A 173 1.79 -6.91 -30.22
CA SER A 173 2.39 -7.52 -29.03
C SER A 173 1.35 -8.35 -28.30
N ILE A 174 1.79 -9.47 -27.75
CA ILE A 174 1.02 -10.42 -26.95
C ILE A 174 1.61 -10.44 -25.55
N SER A 175 0.80 -10.29 -24.53
CA SER A 175 1.20 -10.46 -23.14
C SER A 175 0.44 -11.61 -22.48
N LEU A 176 1.15 -12.38 -21.68
CA LEU A 176 0.62 -13.45 -20.85
C LEU A 176 1.09 -13.22 -19.42
N GLY A 177 0.20 -13.37 -18.46
CA GLY A 177 0.50 -13.21 -17.04
C GLY A 177 -0.14 -14.31 -16.21
N LEU A 178 0.56 -14.73 -15.16
CA LEU A 178 0.03 -15.53 -14.07
C LEU A 178 0.37 -14.80 -12.78
N GLU A 179 -0.64 -14.23 -12.17
CA GLU A 179 -0.51 -13.46 -10.92
C GLU A 179 -0.94 -14.29 -9.72
N ASN A 180 -0.35 -13.95 -8.57
CA ASN A 180 -0.59 -14.63 -7.31
C ASN A 180 -0.46 -16.16 -7.44
N ILE A 181 0.68 -16.63 -7.98
CA ILE A 181 0.95 -18.06 -8.29
C ILE A 181 0.73 -18.95 -7.06
N THR A 182 1.06 -18.43 -5.89
CA THR A 182 0.94 -19.12 -4.60
C THR A 182 -0.48 -19.10 -4.03
N ASP A 183 -1.43 -18.44 -4.68
CA ASP A 183 -2.84 -18.32 -4.30
C ASP A 183 -3.05 -17.78 -2.88
N VAL A 184 -2.26 -16.77 -2.50
CA VAL A 184 -2.36 -16.12 -1.19
C VAL A 184 -3.65 -15.30 -1.13
N ARG A 185 -4.47 -15.55 -0.11
CA ARG A 185 -5.63 -14.71 0.17
C ARG A 185 -5.19 -13.51 1.01
N PHE A 186 -5.32 -12.32 0.48
CA PHE A 186 -4.95 -11.10 1.18
C PHE A 186 -5.91 -9.95 0.90
N ARG A 187 -5.82 -8.92 1.74
CA ARG A 187 -6.43 -7.60 1.55
C ARG A 187 -5.35 -6.56 1.66
N SER A 188 -5.44 -5.51 0.86
CA SER A 188 -4.61 -4.33 1.08
C SER A 188 -4.99 -3.66 2.41
N TYR A 189 -4.04 -3.02 3.06
CA TYR A 189 -4.28 -2.30 4.30
C TYR A 189 -5.47 -1.34 4.18
N SER A 190 -6.34 -1.32 5.19
CA SER A 190 -7.56 -0.51 5.26
C SER A 190 -8.55 -0.75 4.10
N SER A 191 -8.54 -1.97 3.51
CA SER A 191 -9.46 -2.37 2.44
C SER A 191 -10.34 -3.53 2.90
N GLY A 192 -11.65 -3.40 2.73
CA GLY A 192 -12.62 -4.48 2.94
C GLY A 192 -12.66 -5.50 1.78
N ILE A 193 -11.97 -5.21 0.67
CA ILE A 193 -12.01 -6.02 -0.55
C ILE A 193 -10.82 -6.98 -0.57
N ALA A 194 -11.10 -8.28 -0.68
CA ALA A 194 -10.06 -9.28 -0.89
C ALA A 194 -9.49 -9.14 -2.32
N ALA A 195 -8.17 -9.22 -2.42
CA ALA A 195 -7.51 -9.28 -3.71
C ALA A 195 -7.84 -10.59 -4.44
N PRO A 196 -7.72 -10.62 -5.79
CA PRO A 196 -7.88 -11.85 -6.55
C PRO A 196 -6.91 -12.94 -6.08
N GLY A 197 -7.36 -14.18 -6.04
CA GLY A 197 -6.50 -15.33 -5.93
C GLY A 197 -5.64 -15.51 -7.17
N ARG A 198 -5.18 -16.73 -7.44
CA ARG A 198 -4.42 -17.03 -8.67
C ARG A 198 -5.21 -16.58 -9.89
N ASN A 199 -4.56 -15.75 -10.71
CA ASN A 199 -5.22 -15.09 -11.82
C ASN A 199 -4.39 -15.20 -13.11
N PHE A 200 -5.04 -15.57 -14.21
CA PHE A 200 -4.42 -15.65 -15.52
C PHE A 200 -4.86 -14.48 -16.41
N ILE A 201 -3.89 -13.79 -17.00
CA ILE A 201 -4.11 -12.58 -17.80
C ILE A 201 -3.57 -12.79 -19.20
N ILE A 202 -4.38 -12.45 -20.19
CA ILE A 202 -3.99 -12.37 -21.61
C ILE A 202 -4.25 -10.95 -22.09
N GLY A 203 -3.27 -10.35 -22.76
CA GLY A 203 -3.40 -9.03 -23.37
C GLY A 203 -2.89 -9.03 -24.81
N LEU A 204 -3.58 -8.30 -25.68
CA LEU A 204 -3.18 -8.01 -27.05
C LEU A 204 -3.07 -6.51 -27.22
N LEU A 205 -1.95 -6.04 -27.76
CA LEU A 205 -1.73 -4.63 -28.10
C LEU A 205 -1.45 -4.53 -29.59
N ALA A 206 -2.35 -3.85 -30.31
CA ALA A 206 -2.19 -3.55 -31.72
C ALA A 206 -2.04 -2.02 -31.93
N ASN A 207 -1.01 -1.59 -32.64
CA ASN A 207 -0.76 -0.21 -33.03
C ASN A 207 -0.93 -0.07 -34.55
N PHE A 208 -1.77 0.86 -34.99
CA PHE A 208 -2.09 1.07 -36.40
C PHE A 208 -1.47 2.39 -36.90
#